data_641e7f32b7a90576497200e9ccaf9de3
#
_entry.id   641e7f32b7a90576497200e9ccaf9de3
#
_cell.length_a   1.000
_cell.length_b   1.000
_cell.length_c   1.000
_cell.angle_alpha   90.00
_cell.angle_beta   90.00
_cell.angle_gamma   90.00
#
_symmetry.space_group_name_H-M   'P 1'
#
loop_
_entity.id
_entity.type
_entity.pdbx_description
1 polymer ?
#
loop_
_entity_poly.entity_id
_entity_poly.type
_entity_poly.pdbx_seq_one_letter_code
_entity_poly.pdbx_strand_id
1 'polypeptide(L)'
;MALTFLSLTNDVITRMNEVALTSTTFASARGVQVQCQNAVNEAIRYINQREFGYSFNHAQNSSTLTPGVCRYTVPTSTKSIDYATARIKKDDDVNAAGNNLTVLNYNEYIEKGFPNEEDQVETTTLNGSHSSSVTTLTLTSSTGFASSGKVYIGGEQITYTGVSGNDITGCTRGANSTTAATHADGTTVTQFDGGGVPRNIVRTPDNNYLVYPYPDKQYTLIFDYFTFPSDLSAHGDTTSIPDRFAPVIVDGAAAFVYQYRGETQQYQLNFARFEQGIKNMQSLLINKYEYVRSTVILAPRGSANFAGGVVS
;
A
#
# COMPACT_ATOMS: atom_id res chain seq x y z
N MET A 1 6.09 -29.12 9.31
CA MET A 1 5.64 -29.33 7.90
C MET A 1 4.95 -28.05 7.49
N ALA A 2 5.21 -27.58 6.27
CA ALA A 2 4.50 -26.38 5.80
C ALA A 2 2.99 -26.67 5.72
N LEU A 3 2.20 -25.72 6.15
CA LEU A 3 0.73 -25.79 6.15
C LEU A 3 0.22 -25.59 4.72
N THR A 4 0.04 -26.69 4.01
CA THR A 4 -0.49 -26.67 2.65
C THR A 4 -2.01 -26.65 2.64
N PHE A 5 -2.59 -26.14 1.56
CA PHE A 5 -4.04 -26.15 1.36
C PHE A 5 -4.61 -27.58 1.44
N LEU A 6 -3.89 -28.57 0.89
CA LEU A 6 -4.25 -29.98 1.02
C LEU A 6 -4.29 -30.45 2.49
N SER A 7 -3.27 -30.09 3.28
CA SER A 7 -3.23 -30.53 4.69
C SER A 7 -4.37 -29.92 5.51
N LEU A 8 -4.61 -28.60 5.36
CA LEU A 8 -5.72 -27.93 6.03
C LEU A 8 -7.08 -28.51 5.65
N THR A 9 -7.27 -28.74 4.33
CA THR A 9 -8.52 -29.32 3.81
C THR A 9 -8.73 -30.72 4.36
N ASN A 10 -7.69 -31.55 4.41
CA ASN A 10 -7.78 -32.91 4.94
C ASN A 10 -8.05 -32.98 6.44
N ASP A 11 -7.52 -32.02 7.20
CA ASP A 11 -7.82 -31.90 8.63
C ASP A 11 -9.32 -31.61 8.85
N VAL A 12 -9.93 -30.77 8.00
CA VAL A 12 -11.38 -30.52 8.03
C VAL A 12 -12.16 -31.75 7.56
N ILE A 13 -11.76 -32.37 6.46
CA ILE A 13 -12.40 -33.59 5.90
C ILE A 13 -12.42 -34.72 6.95
N THR A 14 -11.32 -34.92 7.67
CA THR A 14 -11.23 -35.93 8.71
C THR A 14 -12.21 -35.67 9.87
N ARG A 15 -12.43 -34.38 10.22
CA ARG A 15 -13.46 -34.03 11.25
C ARG A 15 -14.88 -34.30 10.76
N MET A 16 -15.11 -34.29 9.43
CA MET A 16 -16.40 -34.62 8.81
C MET A 16 -16.59 -36.11 8.62
N ASN A 17 -15.63 -36.95 9.04
CA ASN A 17 -15.61 -38.41 8.82
C ASN A 17 -15.70 -38.79 7.33
N GLU A 18 -15.04 -38.04 6.47
CA GLU A 18 -14.96 -38.24 5.02
C GLU A 18 -13.57 -38.69 4.59
N VAL A 19 -13.46 -39.20 3.36
CA VAL A 19 -12.19 -39.69 2.81
C VAL A 19 -11.27 -38.53 2.43
N ALA A 20 -10.05 -38.54 2.95
CA ALA A 20 -9.02 -37.53 2.67
C ALA A 20 -8.64 -37.49 1.18
N LEU A 21 -8.30 -36.30 0.72
CA LEU A 21 -7.82 -36.04 -0.65
C LEU A 21 -6.32 -36.31 -0.75
N THR A 22 -5.89 -36.69 -1.93
CA THR A 22 -4.47 -36.76 -2.33
C THR A 22 -4.13 -35.57 -3.24
N SER A 23 -2.85 -35.32 -3.48
CA SER A 23 -2.42 -34.29 -4.43
C SER A 23 -3.02 -34.45 -5.82
N THR A 24 -3.27 -35.69 -6.25
CA THR A 24 -3.85 -36.02 -7.56
C THR A 24 -5.37 -35.86 -7.60
N THR A 25 -6.06 -36.08 -6.47
CA THR A 25 -7.54 -35.99 -6.41
C THR A 25 -8.02 -34.62 -5.97
N PHE A 26 -7.14 -33.75 -5.47
CA PHE A 26 -7.49 -32.45 -4.93
C PHE A 26 -8.27 -31.55 -5.90
N ALA A 27 -7.81 -31.44 -7.15
CA ALA A 27 -8.45 -30.63 -8.20
C ALA A 27 -9.79 -31.24 -8.69
N SER A 28 -10.03 -32.52 -8.45
CA SER A 28 -11.26 -33.24 -8.83
C SER A 28 -12.19 -33.50 -7.64
N ALA A 29 -11.98 -32.83 -6.51
CA ALA A 29 -12.81 -32.91 -5.31
C ALA A 29 -14.29 -32.65 -5.65
N ARG A 30 -15.22 -33.32 -4.94
CA ARG A 30 -16.66 -33.20 -5.16
C ARG A 30 -17.43 -33.18 -3.84
N GLY A 31 -18.63 -32.61 -3.88
CA GLY A 31 -19.55 -32.63 -2.73
C GLY A 31 -18.95 -31.96 -1.50
N VAL A 32 -18.91 -32.67 -0.38
CA VAL A 32 -18.40 -32.16 0.91
C VAL A 32 -16.92 -31.79 0.84
N GLN A 33 -16.13 -32.48 0.03
CA GLN A 33 -14.70 -32.18 -0.11
C GLN A 33 -14.47 -30.77 -0.69
N VAL A 34 -15.26 -30.33 -1.69
CA VAL A 34 -15.24 -28.96 -2.23
C VAL A 34 -15.68 -27.95 -1.18
N GLN A 35 -16.70 -28.31 -0.38
CA GLN A 35 -17.13 -27.43 0.72
C GLN A 35 -16.04 -27.25 1.77
N CYS A 36 -15.25 -28.30 2.06
CA CYS A 36 -14.11 -28.18 2.95
C CYS A 36 -13.01 -27.26 2.36
N GLN A 37 -12.72 -27.34 1.06
CA GLN A 37 -11.80 -26.41 0.38
C GLN A 37 -12.28 -24.96 0.50
N ASN A 38 -13.54 -24.70 0.17
CA ASN A 38 -14.13 -23.37 0.24
C ASN A 38 -14.13 -22.84 1.70
N ALA A 39 -14.47 -23.69 2.66
CA ALA A 39 -14.52 -23.32 4.07
C ALA A 39 -13.13 -22.96 4.64
N VAL A 40 -12.05 -23.60 4.17
CA VAL A 40 -10.68 -23.23 4.55
C VAL A 40 -10.37 -21.81 4.07
N ASN A 41 -10.67 -21.49 2.82
CA ASN A 41 -10.48 -20.14 2.29
C ASN A 41 -11.37 -19.11 3.01
N GLU A 42 -12.60 -19.48 3.33
CA GLU A 42 -13.52 -18.62 4.09
C GLU A 42 -13.00 -18.34 5.50
N ALA A 43 -12.45 -19.34 6.19
CA ALA A 43 -11.84 -19.16 7.51
C ALA A 43 -10.61 -18.23 7.44
N ILE A 44 -9.74 -18.39 6.44
CA ILE A 44 -8.58 -17.54 6.22
C ILE A 44 -9.03 -16.10 5.93
N ARG A 45 -10.03 -15.91 5.06
CA ARG A 45 -10.59 -14.59 4.76
C ARG A 45 -11.20 -13.96 6.01
N TYR A 46 -11.97 -14.70 6.80
CA TYR A 46 -12.58 -14.22 8.04
C TYR A 46 -11.55 -13.72 9.05
N ILE A 47 -10.44 -14.46 9.23
CA ILE A 47 -9.33 -14.03 10.09
C ILE A 47 -8.76 -12.70 9.58
N ASN A 48 -8.51 -12.58 8.27
CA ASN A 48 -7.86 -11.42 7.67
C ASN A 48 -8.78 -10.19 7.52
N GLN A 49 -10.10 -10.35 7.57
CA GLN A 49 -11.07 -9.25 7.55
C GLN A 49 -11.11 -8.46 8.87
N ARG A 50 -10.59 -9.00 9.98
CA ARG A 50 -10.50 -8.28 11.25
C ARG A 50 -9.64 -7.03 11.11
N GLU A 51 -9.97 -5.97 11.84
CA GLU A 51 -9.22 -4.70 11.90
C GLU A 51 -7.84 -4.84 12.60
N PHE A 52 -7.22 -5.96 12.51
CA PHE A 52 -5.93 -6.21 13.14
C PHE A 52 -4.84 -6.35 12.07
N GLY A 53 -3.74 -5.60 12.24
CA GLY A 53 -2.55 -5.71 11.40
C GLY A 53 -1.70 -6.90 11.82
N TYR A 54 -1.94 -8.05 11.21
CA TYR A 54 -1.13 -9.24 11.52
C TYR A 54 0.29 -9.10 10.97
N SER A 55 1.29 -9.32 11.82
CA SER A 55 2.70 -9.20 11.45
C SER A 55 3.12 -10.10 10.27
N PHE A 56 2.46 -11.24 10.09
CA PHE A 56 2.71 -12.14 8.97
C PHE A 56 2.14 -11.64 7.62
N ASN A 57 1.30 -10.61 7.63
CA ASN A 57 0.79 -9.93 6.45
C ASN A 57 1.49 -8.58 6.21
N HIS A 58 2.47 -8.23 7.04
CA HIS A 58 3.25 -7.00 6.88
C HIS A 58 4.10 -7.06 5.62
N ALA A 59 4.09 -5.99 4.86
CA ALA A 59 4.93 -5.79 3.69
C ALA A 59 5.42 -4.35 3.63
N GLN A 60 6.50 -4.13 2.91
CA GLN A 60 7.02 -2.79 2.66
C GLN A 60 6.88 -2.47 1.18
N ASN A 61 6.29 -1.33 0.88
CA ASN A 61 6.29 -0.76 -0.45
C ASN A 61 7.55 0.07 -0.67
N SER A 62 8.13 -0.05 -1.86
CA SER A 62 9.20 0.81 -2.35
C SER A 62 8.86 1.19 -3.78
N SER A 63 8.39 2.41 -3.99
CA SER A 63 7.95 2.90 -5.29
C SER A 63 8.70 4.15 -5.69
N THR A 64 9.01 4.27 -6.98
CA THR A 64 9.63 5.46 -7.55
C THR A 64 8.56 6.51 -7.82
N LEU A 65 8.76 7.71 -7.26
CA LEU A 65 7.96 8.88 -7.57
C LEU A 65 8.47 9.52 -8.86
N THR A 66 7.56 9.82 -9.75
CA THR A 66 7.85 10.46 -11.04
C THR A 66 7.69 11.98 -10.92
N PRO A 67 8.61 12.77 -11.46
CA PRO A 67 8.48 14.22 -11.47
C PRO A 67 7.13 14.67 -12.05
N GLY A 68 6.48 15.62 -11.40
CA GLY A 68 5.18 16.15 -11.82
C GLY A 68 3.98 15.27 -11.54
N VAL A 69 4.17 14.05 -11.06
CA VAL A 69 3.08 13.14 -10.67
C VAL A 69 2.92 13.20 -9.16
N CYS A 70 1.73 13.54 -8.69
CA CYS A 70 1.44 13.61 -7.26
C CYS A 70 0.59 12.44 -6.76
N ARG A 71 -0.29 11.88 -7.60
CA ARG A 71 -1.22 10.80 -7.25
C ARG A 71 -0.68 9.44 -7.68
N TYR A 72 -0.73 8.50 -6.75
CA TYR A 72 -0.24 7.14 -6.94
C TYR A 72 -1.24 6.13 -6.42
N THR A 73 -1.28 4.97 -7.09
CA THR A 73 -2.10 3.84 -6.66
C THR A 73 -1.41 3.05 -5.55
N VAL A 74 -2.20 2.55 -4.61
CA VAL A 74 -1.69 1.62 -3.61
C VAL A 74 -1.37 0.25 -4.24
N PRO A 75 -0.45 -0.54 -3.64
CA PRO A 75 -0.21 -1.90 -4.10
C PRO A 75 -1.50 -2.72 -4.12
N THR A 76 -1.65 -3.59 -5.13
CA THR A 76 -2.74 -4.56 -5.17
C THR A 76 -2.71 -5.44 -3.91
N SER A 77 -3.84 -5.90 -3.44
CA SER A 77 -3.96 -6.66 -2.18
C SER A 77 -3.70 -5.86 -0.89
N THR A 78 -3.60 -4.53 -0.94
CA THR A 78 -3.47 -3.71 0.27
C THR A 78 -4.73 -3.80 1.13
N LYS A 79 -4.58 -4.21 2.38
CA LYS A 79 -5.61 -4.14 3.40
C LYS A 79 -5.62 -2.79 4.11
N SER A 80 -4.45 -2.35 4.56
CA SER A 80 -4.26 -1.06 5.23
C SER A 80 -2.82 -0.60 5.08
N ILE A 81 -2.64 0.73 5.01
CA ILE A 81 -1.33 1.36 4.93
C ILE A 81 -1.03 2.01 6.27
N ASP A 82 0.19 1.79 6.77
CA ASP A 82 0.73 2.56 7.89
C ASP A 82 1.42 3.83 7.36
N TYR A 83 0.61 4.88 7.18
CA TYR A 83 1.10 6.15 6.68
C TYR A 83 2.14 6.81 7.59
N ALA A 84 2.18 6.45 8.88
CA ALA A 84 3.17 6.99 9.82
C ALA A 84 4.60 6.52 9.51
N THR A 85 4.75 5.43 8.75
CA THR A 85 6.04 4.91 8.31
C THR A 85 6.51 5.51 6.98
N ALA A 86 5.66 6.35 6.36
CA ALA A 86 5.96 6.90 5.04
C ALA A 86 7.18 7.83 5.07
N ARG A 87 8.15 7.51 4.25
CA ARG A 87 9.42 8.24 4.14
C ARG A 87 9.89 8.32 2.71
N ILE A 88 10.58 9.41 2.38
CA ILE A 88 11.21 9.62 1.09
C ILE A 88 12.70 9.41 1.20
N LYS A 89 13.24 8.62 0.29
CA LYS A 89 14.67 8.48 0.05
C LYS A 89 15.02 9.14 -1.27
N LYS A 90 16.14 9.84 -1.30
CA LYS A 90 16.71 10.39 -2.52
C LYS A 90 17.45 9.28 -3.26
N ASP A 91 17.21 9.10 -4.56
CA ASP A 91 17.73 7.96 -5.32
C ASP A 91 19.27 7.97 -5.49
N ASP A 92 19.87 9.15 -5.49
CA ASP A 92 21.31 9.33 -5.67
C ASP A 92 22.13 9.17 -4.37
N ASP A 93 21.48 8.93 -3.23
CA ASP A 93 22.17 8.74 -1.95
C ASP A 93 21.77 7.42 -1.29
N VAL A 94 22.61 6.42 -1.49
CA VAL A 94 22.44 5.04 -0.96
C VAL A 94 22.39 5.02 0.57
N ASN A 95 22.96 6.05 1.23
CA ASN A 95 23.08 6.14 2.68
C ASN A 95 22.16 7.20 3.30
N ALA A 96 21.36 7.92 2.49
CA ALA A 96 20.46 8.93 3.04
C ALA A 96 19.40 8.28 3.93
N ALA A 97 19.34 8.70 5.17
CA ALA A 97 18.19 8.44 6.02
C ALA A 97 16.95 9.04 5.36
N GLY A 98 15.91 8.24 5.17
CA GLY A 98 14.67 8.73 4.56
C GLY A 98 14.05 9.83 5.41
N ASN A 99 13.60 10.91 4.77
CA ASN A 99 12.84 11.96 5.44
C ASN A 99 11.40 11.48 5.62
N ASN A 100 10.90 11.48 6.86
CA ASN A 100 9.53 11.13 7.16
C ASN A 100 8.58 12.16 6.54
N LEU A 101 7.47 11.66 6.01
CA LEU A 101 6.40 12.49 5.48
C LEU A 101 5.38 12.80 6.58
N THR A 102 4.82 14.01 6.53
CA THR A 102 3.67 14.36 7.37
C THR A 102 2.40 13.79 6.75
N VAL A 103 1.65 13.04 7.52
CA VAL A 103 0.36 12.49 7.07
C VAL A 103 -0.71 13.56 7.15
N LEU A 104 -1.43 13.77 6.05
CA LEU A 104 -2.57 14.68 5.99
C LEU A 104 -3.81 13.91 5.55
N ASN A 105 -4.97 14.29 6.11
CA ASN A 105 -6.25 13.87 5.60
C ASN A 105 -6.61 14.66 4.34
N TYR A 106 -7.43 14.09 3.47
CA TYR A 106 -7.82 14.74 2.22
C TYR A 106 -8.53 16.09 2.44
N ASN A 107 -9.36 16.19 3.48
CA ASN A 107 -10.03 17.46 3.84
C ASN A 107 -9.01 18.52 4.26
N GLU A 108 -8.01 18.16 5.09
CA GLU A 108 -6.94 19.08 5.48
C GLU A 108 -6.10 19.55 4.28
N TYR A 109 -5.91 18.67 3.30
CA TYR A 109 -5.23 19.01 2.05
C TYR A 109 -6.00 20.09 1.28
N ILE A 110 -7.32 19.92 1.14
CA ILE A 110 -8.18 20.89 0.46
C ILE A 110 -8.28 22.19 1.25
N GLU A 111 -8.49 22.14 2.59
CA GLU A 111 -8.62 23.32 3.45
C GLU A 111 -7.35 24.20 3.48
N LYS A 112 -6.18 23.59 3.35
CA LYS A 112 -4.90 24.31 3.24
C LYS A 112 -4.71 25.00 1.90
N GLY A 113 -5.66 24.86 0.97
CA GLY A 113 -5.61 25.49 -0.35
C GLY A 113 -4.46 24.98 -1.20
N PHE A 114 -4.04 23.73 -1.02
CA PHE A 114 -3.08 23.14 -1.93
C PHE A 114 -3.69 23.01 -3.32
N PRO A 115 -2.91 23.27 -4.40
CA PRO A 115 -3.43 23.27 -5.75
C PRO A 115 -4.07 21.94 -6.14
N ASN A 116 -5.17 22.00 -6.90
CA ASN A 116 -5.74 20.80 -7.51
C ASN A 116 -4.74 20.18 -8.48
N GLU A 117 -4.77 18.88 -8.59
CA GLU A 117 -3.83 18.10 -9.43
C GLU A 117 -3.89 18.50 -10.89
N GLU A 118 -5.07 18.89 -11.39
CA GLU A 118 -5.33 19.19 -12.80
C GLU A 118 -4.91 20.60 -13.21
N ASP A 119 -4.84 21.54 -12.25
CA ASP A 119 -4.62 22.97 -12.56
C ASP A 119 -3.14 23.38 -12.63
N GLN A 120 -2.23 22.48 -12.32
CA GLN A 120 -0.80 22.81 -12.14
C GLN A 120 0.13 22.09 -13.12
N VAL A 121 -0.38 21.17 -13.91
CA VAL A 121 0.44 20.27 -14.73
C VAL A 121 -0.05 20.25 -16.16
N GLU A 122 0.74 20.80 -17.06
CA GLU A 122 0.53 20.66 -18.49
C GLU A 122 1.27 19.43 -19.02
N THR A 123 0.59 18.61 -19.80
CA THR A 123 1.16 17.39 -20.36
C THR A 123 1.00 17.31 -21.86
N THR A 124 2.05 16.83 -22.53
CA THR A 124 2.07 16.51 -23.95
C THR A 124 2.99 15.31 -24.19
N THR A 125 3.28 14.99 -25.43
CA THR A 125 4.25 13.96 -25.80
C THR A 125 5.32 14.51 -26.73
N LEU A 126 6.48 13.86 -26.77
CA LEU A 126 7.51 14.15 -27.78
C LEU A 126 7.01 13.75 -29.17
N ASN A 127 7.32 14.55 -30.16
CA ASN A 127 7.19 14.25 -31.57
C ASN A 127 8.59 13.96 -32.14
N GLY A 128 8.88 12.69 -32.31
CA GLY A 128 10.21 12.20 -32.68
C GLY A 128 11.11 11.83 -31.49
N SER A 129 12.13 11.07 -31.78
CA SER A 129 13.13 10.68 -30.78
C SER A 129 14.21 11.73 -30.65
N HIS A 130 14.59 12.06 -29.41
CA HIS A 130 15.57 13.10 -29.09
C HIS A 130 16.75 12.54 -28.31
N SER A 131 17.97 12.83 -28.75
CA SER A 131 19.20 12.40 -28.03
C SER A 131 19.42 13.25 -26.76
N SER A 132 20.30 12.77 -25.88
CA SER A 132 20.64 13.44 -24.62
C SER A 132 21.32 14.82 -24.79
N SER A 133 21.80 15.18 -25.99
CA SER A 133 22.56 16.39 -26.26
C SER A 133 21.81 17.46 -27.03
N VAL A 134 20.58 17.19 -27.48
CA VAL A 134 19.81 18.19 -28.25
C VAL A 134 19.37 19.35 -27.37
N THR A 135 19.35 20.54 -27.94
CA THR A 135 18.92 21.79 -27.30
C THR A 135 17.54 22.27 -27.75
N THR A 136 16.89 21.50 -28.61
CA THR A 136 15.52 21.75 -29.09
C THR A 136 14.77 20.43 -29.02
N LEU A 137 13.58 20.45 -28.46
CA LEU A 137 12.69 19.29 -28.36
C LEU A 137 11.37 19.62 -29.05
N THR A 138 10.96 18.78 -29.98
CA THR A 138 9.70 18.92 -30.69
C THR A 138 8.59 18.19 -29.91
N LEU A 139 7.53 18.90 -29.60
CA LEU A 139 6.36 18.40 -28.91
C LEU A 139 5.23 18.09 -29.89
N THR A 140 4.32 17.21 -29.52
CA THR A 140 3.08 16.99 -30.29
C THR A 140 2.19 18.25 -30.22
N SER A 141 2.17 18.92 -29.08
CA SER A 141 1.53 20.24 -28.89
C SER A 141 2.25 21.00 -27.78
N SER A 142 2.45 22.29 -27.98
CA SER A 142 2.98 23.20 -26.95
C SER A 142 1.88 24.04 -26.29
N THR A 143 0.61 23.77 -26.61
CA THR A 143 -0.53 24.50 -26.04
C THR A 143 -0.54 24.37 -24.53
N GLY A 144 -0.67 25.47 -23.80
CA GLY A 144 -0.63 25.50 -22.32
C GLY A 144 0.78 25.67 -21.76
N PHE A 145 1.83 25.40 -22.54
CA PHE A 145 3.21 25.55 -22.06
C PHE A 145 3.60 27.01 -21.93
N ALA A 146 4.30 27.37 -20.86
CA ALA A 146 4.85 28.70 -20.67
C ALA A 146 5.92 29.00 -21.70
N SER A 147 6.17 30.31 -21.98
CA SER A 147 7.19 30.75 -22.96
C SER A 147 8.62 30.34 -22.56
N SER A 148 8.87 30.05 -21.32
CA SER A 148 10.13 29.52 -20.77
C SER A 148 9.83 28.80 -19.46
N GLY A 149 10.68 27.88 -19.05
CA GLY A 149 10.46 27.14 -17.80
C GLY A 149 11.24 25.86 -17.72
N LYS A 150 10.60 24.86 -17.13
CA LYS A 150 11.17 23.52 -16.97
C LYS A 150 10.14 22.47 -17.34
N VAL A 151 10.62 21.43 -18.01
CA VAL A 151 9.84 20.24 -18.33
C VAL A 151 10.50 19.01 -17.76
N TYR A 152 9.69 17.98 -17.57
CA TYR A 152 10.12 16.67 -17.09
C TYR A 152 9.80 15.62 -18.13
N ILE A 153 10.79 14.79 -18.46
CA ILE A 153 10.65 13.70 -19.41
C ILE A 153 11.28 12.45 -18.76
N GLY A 154 10.45 11.49 -18.37
CA GLY A 154 10.91 10.38 -17.56
C GLY A 154 11.49 10.87 -16.24
N GLY A 155 12.77 10.54 -15.96
CA GLY A 155 13.48 11.01 -14.77
C GLY A 155 14.31 12.27 -14.96
N GLU A 156 14.33 12.88 -16.17
CA GLU A 156 15.14 14.04 -16.49
C GLU A 156 14.36 15.33 -16.33
N GLN A 157 14.95 16.31 -15.64
CA GLN A 157 14.49 17.70 -15.69
C GLN A 157 15.26 18.47 -16.77
N ILE A 158 14.54 19.19 -17.61
CA ILE A 158 15.09 20.00 -18.69
C ILE A 158 14.56 21.43 -18.54
N THR A 159 15.45 22.44 -18.47
CA THR A 159 15.04 23.84 -18.56
C THR A 159 15.08 24.31 -19.97
N TYR A 160 14.16 25.20 -20.37
CA TYR A 160 14.10 25.77 -21.69
C TYR A 160 13.84 27.27 -21.63
N THR A 161 14.26 28.01 -22.65
CA THR A 161 14.22 29.48 -22.68
C THR A 161 13.28 30.05 -23.73
N GLY A 162 12.68 29.20 -24.58
CA GLY A 162 11.77 29.68 -25.63
C GLY A 162 10.85 28.57 -26.14
N VAL A 163 9.71 28.98 -26.70
CA VAL A 163 8.77 28.13 -27.44
C VAL A 163 8.58 28.72 -28.82
N SER A 164 8.73 27.92 -29.88
CA SER A 164 8.53 28.33 -31.28
C SER A 164 7.71 27.26 -32.00
N GLY A 165 6.43 27.55 -32.26
CA GLY A 165 5.50 26.51 -32.72
C GLY A 165 5.36 25.41 -31.67
N ASN A 166 5.61 24.19 -32.08
CA ASN A 166 5.60 23.04 -31.14
C ASN A 166 7.00 22.69 -30.59
N ASP A 167 8.00 23.52 -30.85
CA ASP A 167 9.35 23.30 -30.36
C ASP A 167 9.63 24.09 -29.09
N ILE A 168 10.14 23.41 -28.06
CA ILE A 168 10.79 24.07 -26.93
C ILE A 168 12.28 24.19 -27.22
N THR A 169 12.83 25.39 -27.08
CA THR A 169 14.17 25.78 -27.52
C THR A 169 15.04 26.29 -26.41
N GLY A 170 16.36 26.29 -26.63
CA GLY A 170 17.33 26.68 -25.59
C GLY A 170 17.31 25.71 -24.39
N CYS A 171 17.15 24.44 -24.68
CA CYS A 171 17.07 23.39 -23.64
C CYS A 171 18.43 23.15 -22.98
N THR A 172 18.45 23.22 -21.65
CA THR A 172 19.55 22.72 -20.82
C THR A 172 19.15 21.36 -20.26
N ARG A 173 19.87 20.33 -20.68
CA ARG A 173 19.61 18.92 -20.34
C ARG A 173 20.16 18.58 -18.95
N GLY A 174 19.54 17.62 -18.27
CA GLY A 174 20.01 17.14 -16.97
C GLY A 174 19.99 18.19 -15.86
N ALA A 175 19.05 19.13 -15.89
CA ALA A 175 18.92 20.16 -14.87
C ALA A 175 18.61 19.57 -13.48
N ASN A 176 18.87 20.34 -12.43
CA ASN A 176 18.60 19.96 -11.02
C ASN A 176 19.26 18.63 -10.60
N SER A 177 20.46 18.36 -11.08
CA SER A 177 21.20 17.11 -10.82
C SER A 177 20.48 15.84 -11.31
N THR A 178 19.66 15.96 -12.33
CA THR A 178 19.15 14.79 -13.07
C THR A 178 20.12 14.40 -14.18
N THR A 179 19.98 13.20 -14.73
CA THR A 179 20.87 12.74 -15.80
C THR A 179 20.21 12.95 -17.15
N ALA A 180 20.94 13.60 -18.09
CA ALA A 180 20.49 13.75 -19.45
C ALA A 180 20.39 12.37 -20.14
N ALA A 181 19.23 12.07 -20.73
CA ALA A 181 18.93 10.79 -21.35
C ALA A 181 18.38 10.95 -22.78
N THR A 182 18.44 9.90 -23.57
CA THR A 182 17.71 9.80 -24.84
C THR A 182 16.26 9.47 -24.56
N HIS A 183 15.35 10.21 -25.21
CA HIS A 183 13.91 10.00 -25.09
C HIS A 183 13.32 9.56 -26.43
N ALA A 184 12.48 8.53 -26.39
CA ALA A 184 11.81 8.00 -27.56
C ALA A 184 10.63 8.88 -27.99
N ASP A 185 10.22 8.72 -29.24
CA ASP A 185 8.97 9.30 -29.75
C ASP A 185 7.77 8.87 -28.87
N GLY A 186 6.83 9.78 -28.66
CA GLY A 186 5.64 9.55 -27.84
C GLY A 186 5.88 9.56 -26.32
N THR A 187 7.12 9.79 -25.86
CA THR A 187 7.39 9.90 -24.41
C THR A 187 6.67 11.12 -23.82
N THR A 188 6.02 10.96 -22.70
CA THR A 188 5.29 12.02 -22.00
C THR A 188 6.25 13.12 -21.55
N VAL A 189 5.86 14.35 -21.84
CA VAL A 189 6.50 15.60 -21.41
C VAL A 189 5.55 16.31 -20.46
N THR A 190 6.03 16.65 -19.28
CA THR A 190 5.22 17.28 -18.22
C THR A 190 5.84 18.62 -17.86
N GLN A 191 5.05 19.69 -17.91
CA GLN A 191 5.42 20.99 -17.38
C GLN A 191 4.65 21.27 -16.10
N PHE A 192 5.33 21.69 -15.04
CA PHE A 192 4.70 22.22 -13.84
C PHE A 192 5.65 23.16 -13.10
N ASP A 193 5.05 24.13 -12.41
CA ASP A 193 5.76 25.04 -11.53
C ASP A 193 5.49 24.68 -10.07
N GLY A 194 6.49 24.82 -9.21
CA GLY A 194 6.32 24.59 -7.76
C GLY A 194 6.64 23.20 -7.26
N GLY A 195 7.26 22.34 -8.06
CA GLY A 195 7.79 21.05 -7.60
C GLY A 195 8.89 21.19 -6.55
N GLY A 196 9.08 20.15 -5.77
CA GLY A 196 10.13 20.07 -4.76
C GLY A 196 10.20 18.69 -4.12
N VAL A 197 10.97 18.58 -3.07
CA VAL A 197 11.01 17.35 -2.25
C VAL A 197 9.66 17.17 -1.58
N PRO A 198 8.93 16.06 -1.81
CA PRO A 198 7.68 15.79 -1.11
C PRO A 198 7.87 15.79 0.41
N ARG A 199 6.96 16.41 1.12
CA ARG A 199 6.96 16.52 2.60
C ARG A 199 5.71 15.95 3.24
N ASN A 200 4.64 15.84 2.46
CA ASN A 200 3.35 15.36 2.93
C ASN A 200 2.92 14.15 2.11
N ILE A 201 2.24 13.24 2.77
CA ILE A 201 1.48 12.16 2.15
C ILE A 201 0.02 12.31 2.55
N VAL A 202 -0.87 12.25 1.57
CA VAL A 202 -2.30 12.48 1.74
C VAL A 202 -3.05 11.20 1.39
N ARG A 203 -3.89 10.73 2.29
CA ARG A 203 -4.81 9.64 1.99
C ARG A 203 -6.00 10.18 1.22
N THR A 204 -6.26 9.66 0.01
CA THR A 204 -7.40 10.06 -0.80
C THR A 204 -8.60 9.14 -0.60
N PRO A 205 -9.84 9.63 -0.86
CA PRO A 205 -11.06 8.84 -0.67
C PRO A 205 -11.16 7.61 -1.58
N ASP A 206 -10.45 7.61 -2.71
CA ASP A 206 -10.42 6.54 -3.73
C ASP A 206 -9.40 5.44 -3.45
N ASN A 207 -8.91 5.34 -2.20
CA ASN A 207 -7.86 4.41 -1.77
C ASN A 207 -6.51 4.57 -2.49
N ASN A 208 -6.25 5.74 -3.06
CA ASN A 208 -4.95 6.14 -3.56
C ASN A 208 -4.21 7.00 -2.52
N TYR A 209 -3.04 7.49 -2.86
CA TYR A 209 -2.35 8.48 -2.05
C TYR A 209 -1.78 9.59 -2.92
N LEU A 210 -1.69 10.80 -2.34
CA LEU A 210 -1.04 11.94 -2.92
C LEU A 210 0.24 12.24 -2.17
N VAL A 211 1.23 12.76 -2.88
CA VAL A 211 2.42 13.36 -2.27
C VAL A 211 2.48 14.85 -2.61
N TYR A 212 2.86 15.68 -1.63
CA TYR A 212 2.96 17.12 -1.83
C TYR A 212 4.20 17.71 -1.13
N PRO A 213 4.92 18.68 -1.70
CA PRO A 213 4.80 19.17 -3.10
C PRO A 213 5.02 18.08 -4.16
N TYR A 214 4.67 18.41 -5.43
CA TYR A 214 4.99 17.51 -6.55
C TYR A 214 6.48 17.20 -6.58
N PRO A 215 6.88 15.96 -6.85
CA PRO A 215 8.29 15.61 -6.99
C PRO A 215 8.95 16.44 -8.10
N ASP A 216 10.07 17.12 -7.80
CA ASP A 216 10.88 17.88 -8.76
C ASP A 216 11.92 17.00 -9.46
N LYS A 217 12.09 15.77 -8.99
CA LYS A 217 12.92 14.70 -9.58
C LYS A 217 12.44 13.34 -9.07
N GLN A 218 13.12 12.28 -9.47
CA GLN A 218 12.82 10.96 -8.96
C GLN A 218 13.19 10.84 -7.48
N TYR A 219 12.29 10.26 -6.69
CA TYR A 219 12.49 9.88 -5.30
C TYR A 219 11.94 8.49 -5.08
N THR A 220 12.48 7.76 -4.13
CA THR A 220 11.92 6.51 -3.67
C THR A 220 11.02 6.77 -2.46
N LEU A 221 9.74 6.47 -2.59
CA LEU A 221 8.78 6.46 -1.49
C LEU A 221 8.75 5.08 -0.86
N ILE A 222 8.93 5.02 0.44
CA ILE A 222 8.90 3.79 1.22
C ILE A 222 7.82 3.95 2.30
N PHE A 223 6.94 2.97 2.41
CA PHE A 223 5.98 2.86 3.51
C PHE A 223 5.66 1.40 3.78
N ASP A 224 5.21 1.12 4.99
CA ASP A 224 4.81 -0.19 5.41
C ASP A 224 3.28 -0.35 5.25
N TYR A 225 2.84 -1.55 4.90
CA TYR A 225 1.43 -1.84 4.73
C TYR A 225 1.13 -3.30 5.08
N PHE A 226 -0.14 -3.59 5.28
CA PHE A 226 -0.60 -4.96 5.51
C PHE A 226 -1.36 -5.46 4.28
N THR A 227 -1.05 -6.68 3.88
CA THR A 227 -1.68 -7.33 2.73
C THR A 227 -2.93 -8.08 3.14
N PHE A 228 -3.86 -8.21 2.19
CA PHE A 228 -4.95 -9.16 2.26
C PHE A 228 -4.59 -10.35 1.36
N PRO A 229 -4.30 -11.53 1.92
CA PRO A 229 -3.85 -12.66 1.12
C PRO A 229 -4.93 -13.13 0.16
N SER A 230 -4.51 -13.59 -1.02
CA SER A 230 -5.38 -14.24 -2.00
C SER A 230 -5.82 -15.62 -1.52
N ASP A 231 -6.92 -16.13 -2.08
CA ASP A 231 -7.39 -17.48 -1.82
C ASP A 231 -6.38 -18.53 -2.27
N LEU A 232 -6.31 -19.61 -1.53
CA LEU A 232 -5.55 -20.79 -1.90
C LEU A 232 -6.28 -21.53 -3.02
N SER A 233 -5.56 -21.98 -4.04
CA SER A 233 -6.14 -22.65 -5.21
C SER A 233 -5.55 -24.03 -5.49
N ALA A 234 -4.23 -24.16 -5.45
CA ALA A 234 -3.54 -25.42 -5.68
C ALA A 234 -3.29 -26.18 -4.37
N HIS A 235 -3.24 -27.49 -4.45
CA HIS A 235 -3.02 -28.36 -3.28
C HIS A 235 -1.77 -28.03 -2.44
N GLY A 236 -0.74 -27.49 -3.11
CA GLY A 236 0.52 -27.11 -2.50
C GLY A 236 0.59 -25.66 -1.98
N ASP A 237 -0.44 -24.85 -2.23
CA ASP A 237 -0.47 -23.45 -1.76
C ASP A 237 -0.40 -23.39 -0.24
N THR A 238 0.29 -22.39 0.26
CA THR A 238 0.47 -22.17 1.70
C THR A 238 -0.14 -20.82 2.10
N THR A 239 -0.70 -20.78 3.30
CA THR A 239 -1.19 -19.54 3.89
C THR A 239 -0.06 -18.73 4.51
N SER A 240 -0.21 -17.39 4.58
CA SER A 240 0.67 -16.51 5.36
C SER A 240 0.55 -16.73 6.87
N ILE A 241 -0.56 -17.32 7.34
CA ILE A 241 -0.80 -17.59 8.75
C ILE A 241 0.19 -18.66 9.25
N PRO A 242 0.96 -18.40 10.33
CA PRO A 242 1.93 -19.35 10.84
C PRO A 242 1.34 -20.71 11.25
N ASP A 243 2.08 -21.78 11.02
CA ASP A 243 1.67 -23.19 11.28
C ASP A 243 1.07 -23.43 12.68
N ARG A 244 1.57 -22.73 13.71
CA ARG A 244 1.06 -22.82 15.07
C ARG A 244 -0.41 -22.44 15.23
N PHE A 245 -0.98 -21.72 14.26
CA PHE A 245 -2.37 -21.30 14.24
C PHE A 245 -3.26 -22.15 13.31
N ALA A 246 -2.74 -23.25 12.78
CA ALA A 246 -3.51 -24.20 11.98
C ALA A 246 -4.82 -24.62 12.63
N PRO A 247 -4.83 -24.98 13.94
CA PRO A 247 -6.07 -25.36 14.59
C PRO A 247 -7.17 -24.30 14.52
N VAL A 248 -6.80 -23.02 14.52
CA VAL A 248 -7.77 -21.91 14.41
C VAL A 248 -8.44 -21.92 13.03
N ILE A 249 -7.66 -22.11 11.95
CA ILE A 249 -8.21 -22.20 10.59
C ILE A 249 -9.13 -23.40 10.47
N VAL A 250 -8.71 -24.56 11.00
CA VAL A 250 -9.47 -25.82 10.91
C VAL A 250 -10.76 -25.73 11.73
N ASP A 251 -10.77 -25.09 12.90
CA ASP A 251 -11.97 -24.87 13.71
C ASP A 251 -12.97 -23.96 12.98
N GLY A 252 -12.49 -22.88 12.35
CA GLY A 252 -13.31 -21.98 11.54
C GLY A 252 -13.89 -22.68 10.32
N ALA A 253 -13.06 -23.40 9.57
CA ALA A 253 -13.49 -24.14 8.39
C ALA A 253 -14.51 -25.25 8.76
N ALA A 254 -14.29 -25.98 9.85
CA ALA A 254 -15.25 -26.98 10.32
C ALA A 254 -16.60 -26.32 10.71
N ALA A 255 -16.57 -25.15 11.36
CA ALA A 255 -17.80 -24.41 11.67
C ALA A 255 -18.58 -24.10 10.38
N PHE A 256 -17.94 -23.55 9.34
CA PHE A 256 -18.61 -23.21 8.08
C PHE A 256 -19.16 -24.45 7.35
N VAL A 257 -18.46 -25.60 7.38
CA VAL A 257 -19.00 -26.84 6.83
C VAL A 257 -20.23 -27.33 7.61
N TYR A 258 -20.22 -27.25 8.95
CA TYR A 258 -21.39 -27.60 9.75
C TYR A 258 -22.57 -26.66 9.52
N GLN A 259 -22.30 -25.37 9.32
CA GLN A 259 -23.32 -24.40 8.92
C GLN A 259 -23.97 -24.80 7.58
N TYR A 260 -23.16 -25.18 6.60
CA TYR A 260 -23.63 -25.65 5.30
C TYR A 260 -24.48 -26.93 5.42
N ARG A 261 -24.12 -27.83 6.32
CA ARG A 261 -24.88 -29.07 6.61
C ARG A 261 -26.14 -28.83 7.44
N GLY A 262 -26.34 -27.64 8.01
CA GLY A 262 -27.47 -27.33 8.90
C GLY A 262 -27.29 -27.87 10.33
N GLU A 263 -26.09 -28.28 10.72
CA GLU A 263 -25.77 -28.84 12.03
C GLU A 263 -25.49 -27.71 13.05
N THR A 264 -26.53 -27.03 13.51
CA THR A 264 -26.46 -25.79 14.30
C THR A 264 -25.65 -25.96 15.59
N GLN A 265 -25.77 -27.07 16.30
CA GLN A 265 -25.01 -27.30 17.54
C GLN A 265 -23.50 -27.40 17.31
N GLN A 266 -23.09 -28.14 16.28
CA GLN A 266 -21.69 -28.29 15.91
C GLN A 266 -21.12 -26.97 15.38
N TYR A 267 -21.90 -26.25 14.60
CA TYR A 267 -21.54 -24.90 14.17
C TYR A 267 -21.23 -23.98 15.34
N GLN A 268 -22.14 -23.85 16.31
CA GLN A 268 -21.96 -22.96 17.45
C GLN A 268 -20.71 -23.31 18.28
N LEU A 269 -20.48 -24.61 18.52
CA LEU A 269 -19.32 -25.06 19.28
C LEU A 269 -17.99 -24.76 18.57
N ASN A 270 -17.89 -25.08 17.27
CA ASN A 270 -16.66 -24.86 16.52
C ASN A 270 -16.45 -23.37 16.25
N PHE A 271 -17.50 -22.59 16.01
CA PHE A 271 -17.42 -21.14 15.82
C PHE A 271 -16.96 -20.43 17.10
N ALA A 272 -17.44 -20.85 18.28
CA ALA A 272 -16.97 -20.30 19.55
C ALA A 272 -15.47 -20.57 19.78
N ARG A 273 -14.99 -21.79 19.43
CA ARG A 273 -13.56 -22.13 19.47
C ARG A 273 -12.75 -21.28 18.49
N PHE A 274 -13.26 -21.10 17.30
CA PHE A 274 -12.65 -20.27 16.26
C PHE A 274 -12.48 -18.83 16.73
N GLU A 275 -13.54 -18.19 17.25
CA GLU A 275 -13.47 -16.83 17.77
C GLU A 275 -12.49 -16.71 18.96
N GLN A 276 -12.48 -17.68 19.86
CA GLN A 276 -11.52 -17.71 20.97
C GLN A 276 -10.09 -17.90 20.45
N GLY A 277 -9.90 -18.74 19.42
CA GLY A 277 -8.63 -18.94 18.74
C GLY A 277 -8.10 -17.65 18.10
N ILE A 278 -8.97 -16.89 17.43
CA ILE A 278 -8.60 -15.58 16.85
C ILE A 278 -8.18 -14.60 17.95
N LYS A 279 -8.92 -14.50 19.05
CA LYS A 279 -8.55 -13.62 20.17
C LYS A 279 -7.19 -14.00 20.76
N ASN A 280 -6.93 -15.29 20.94
CA ASN A 280 -5.64 -15.79 21.43
C ASN A 280 -4.50 -15.46 20.43
N MET A 281 -4.76 -15.66 19.14
CA MET A 281 -3.79 -15.32 18.07
C MET A 281 -3.46 -13.82 18.07
N GLN A 282 -4.47 -12.97 18.16
CA GLN A 282 -4.27 -11.51 18.25
C GLN A 282 -3.46 -11.13 19.48
N SER A 283 -3.79 -11.69 20.66
CA SER A 283 -3.06 -11.43 21.91
C SER A 283 -1.58 -11.83 21.84
N LEU A 284 -1.26 -12.93 21.13
CA LEU A 284 0.12 -13.38 20.94
C LEU A 284 0.91 -12.54 19.92
N LEU A 285 0.21 -11.90 18.99
CA LEU A 285 0.80 -11.12 17.88
C LEU A 285 0.81 -9.62 18.15
N ILE A 286 0.17 -9.15 19.24
CA ILE A 286 0.26 -7.76 19.65
C ILE A 286 1.71 -7.41 19.98
N ASN A 287 2.21 -6.34 19.37
CA ASN A 287 3.48 -5.75 19.74
C ASN A 287 3.34 -5.09 21.12
N LYS A 288 3.88 -5.75 22.14
CA LYS A 288 3.78 -5.29 23.52
C LYS A 288 4.37 -3.89 23.75
N TYR A 289 5.33 -3.48 22.92
CA TYR A 289 5.94 -2.14 23.03
C TYR A 289 5.01 -1.04 22.53
N GLU A 290 4.22 -1.28 21.49
CA GLU A 290 3.20 -0.33 21.02
C GLU A 290 2.03 -0.23 21.99
N TYR A 291 1.59 -1.36 22.54
CA TYR A 291 0.51 -1.41 23.52
C TYR A 291 0.85 -0.62 24.79
N VAL A 292 2.08 -0.70 25.30
CA VAL A 292 2.55 0.06 26.48
C VAL A 292 2.57 1.55 26.20
N ARG A 293 2.88 1.98 24.97
CA ARG A 293 2.84 3.39 24.57
C ARG A 293 1.43 3.94 24.49
N SER A 294 0.46 3.17 24.06
CA SER A 294 -0.94 3.61 23.94
C SER A 294 -1.67 3.67 25.30
N THR A 295 -1.16 3.02 26.34
CA THR A 295 -1.72 3.04 27.70
C THR A 295 -1.14 4.13 28.60
N VAL A 296 -0.16 4.90 28.17
CA VAL A 296 0.24 6.12 28.87
C VAL A 296 -0.86 7.16 28.64
N ILE A 297 -1.87 7.13 29.48
CA ILE A 297 -2.80 8.25 29.63
C ILE A 297 -1.92 9.38 30.17
N LEU A 298 -1.51 10.28 29.28
CA LEU A 298 -1.02 11.58 29.70
C LEU A 298 -2.18 12.21 30.42
N ALA A 299 -2.14 12.23 31.74
CA ALA A 299 -3.06 13.03 32.54
C ALA A 299 -3.07 14.43 31.91
N PRO A 300 -4.24 15.03 31.64
CA PRO A 300 -4.30 16.34 31.03
C PRO A 300 -3.44 17.28 31.91
N ARG A 301 -2.46 17.90 31.29
CA ARG A 301 -1.67 18.97 31.89
C ARG A 301 -2.58 20.19 32.11
N GLY A 302 -3.35 20.13 33.16
CA GLY A 302 -4.31 21.20 33.40
C GLY A 302 -5.17 20.89 34.61
N SER A 303 -4.61 20.96 35.77
CA SER A 303 -5.22 21.51 36.99
C SER A 303 -4.39 21.14 38.22
N ALA A 304 -3.18 21.58 38.26
CA ALA A 304 -2.52 21.74 39.54
C ALA A 304 -2.57 23.24 39.95
N ASN A 305 -3.75 23.81 39.92
CA ASN A 305 -4.05 24.98 40.75
C ASN A 305 -4.67 24.46 42.05
N PHE A 306 -3.88 23.79 42.84
CA PHE A 306 -4.08 23.79 44.28
C PHE A 306 -3.51 25.10 44.80
N ALA A 307 -4.30 26.14 44.71
CA ALA A 307 -4.14 27.29 45.57
C ALA A 307 -4.45 26.78 47.00
N GLY A 308 -3.43 26.36 47.69
CA GLY A 308 -3.47 26.16 49.11
C GLY A 308 -3.67 27.51 49.76
N GLY A 309 -4.89 27.86 50.05
CA GLY A 309 -5.20 28.93 50.96
C GLY A 309 -4.69 28.56 52.31
N VAL A 310 -3.62 29.18 52.72
CA VAL A 310 -3.19 29.25 54.12
C VAL A 310 -4.16 30.17 54.82
N VAL A 311 -5.00 29.63 55.69
CA VAL A 311 -5.77 30.41 56.64
C VAL A 311 -4.92 30.56 57.87
N SER A 312 -4.60 31.80 58.21
CA SER A 312 -4.01 32.23 59.45
C SER A 312 -4.89 31.90 60.65
#